data_9e5a842374a98ebae9b5674d53a45dd5
#
_entry.id   9e5a842374a98ebae9b5674d53a45dd5
#
_cell.length_a   1.000
_cell.length_b   1.000
_cell.length_c   1.000
_cell.angle_alpha   90.00
_cell.angle_beta   90.00
_cell.angle_gamma   90.00
#
_symmetry.space_group_name_H-M   'P 1'
#
loop_
_entity.id
_entity.type
_entity.pdbx_description
1 polymer ?
#
loop_
_entity_poly.entity_id
_entity_poly.type
_entity_poly.pdbx_seq_one_letter_code
_entity_poly.pdbx_strand_id
1 'polypeptide(L)'
;NAAGALLAGITYILFFRNRKYKNPETPKNITELKFSSPYKDYRFLLFCFACFLFSVCFFQLLNTLTIFYKKEAHLSQQQIGYILAFSGFLIVLVEMILVQVAEKYFRLKYTLFIGTILCAISFAMLPLDTSIWFLVLSIGILSIGEIWTLPFMATVTALRSGPNNKGVYMGILGMSFSISFIITPFLGTFIAENFGFTILWIGTGILMTIAAIGFYFIIPWMLKEVPEKKGII
;
A
#
# COMPACT_ATOMS: atom_id res chain seq x y z
N ASN A 1 -6.99 -3.54 -19.86
CA ASN A 1 -7.63 -2.80 -18.73
C ASN A 1 -9.03 -2.30 -19.05
N ALA A 2 -9.33 -1.79 -20.29
CA ALA A 2 -10.68 -1.32 -20.64
C ALA A 2 -11.74 -2.42 -20.60
N ALA A 3 -11.42 -3.62 -21.11
CA ALA A 3 -12.32 -4.78 -21.08
C ALA A 3 -12.68 -5.22 -19.65
N GLY A 4 -11.72 -5.21 -18.72
CA GLY A 4 -11.96 -5.54 -17.32
C GLY A 4 -12.86 -4.51 -16.62
N ALA A 5 -12.65 -3.22 -16.89
CA ALA A 5 -13.51 -2.14 -16.36
C ALA A 5 -14.94 -2.23 -16.90
N LEU A 6 -15.11 -2.54 -18.19
CA LEU A 6 -16.42 -2.76 -18.80
C LEU A 6 -17.13 -3.98 -18.19
N LEU A 7 -16.45 -5.10 -18.02
CA LEU A 7 -16.99 -6.30 -17.37
C LEU A 7 -17.44 -6.00 -15.93
N ALA A 8 -16.61 -5.32 -15.15
CA ALA A 8 -16.95 -4.91 -13.79
C ALA A 8 -18.19 -3.97 -13.77
N GLY A 9 -18.25 -3.01 -14.68
CA GLY A 9 -19.40 -2.11 -14.83
C GLY A 9 -20.69 -2.85 -15.21
N ILE A 10 -20.61 -3.77 -16.16
CA ILE A 10 -21.74 -4.62 -16.56
C ILE A 10 -22.20 -5.50 -15.39
N THR A 11 -21.27 -6.15 -14.70
CA THR A 11 -21.57 -6.99 -13.53
C THR A 11 -22.25 -6.16 -12.43
N TYR A 12 -21.75 -4.95 -12.15
CA TYR A 12 -22.38 -4.04 -11.19
C TYR A 12 -23.83 -3.69 -11.59
N ILE A 13 -24.05 -3.32 -12.85
CA ILE A 13 -25.38 -2.97 -13.37
C ILE A 13 -26.34 -4.17 -13.28
N LEU A 14 -25.90 -5.37 -13.64
CA LEU A 14 -26.74 -6.56 -13.65
C LEU A 14 -27.12 -7.06 -12.25
N PHE A 15 -26.18 -7.03 -11.31
CA PHE A 15 -26.38 -7.64 -9.99
C PHE A 15 -26.77 -6.66 -8.90
N PHE A 16 -26.37 -5.39 -8.99
CA PHE A 16 -26.53 -4.43 -7.90
C PHE A 16 -27.54 -3.29 -8.19
N ARG A 17 -27.86 -3.01 -9.45
CA ARG A 17 -28.79 -1.92 -9.83
C ARG A 17 -30.16 -2.00 -9.14
N ASN A 18 -30.69 -3.18 -8.89
CA ASN A 18 -32.03 -3.39 -8.31
C ASN A 18 -32.03 -3.70 -6.80
N ARG A 19 -30.87 -3.79 -6.15
CA ARG A 19 -30.85 -3.93 -4.69
C ARG A 19 -31.14 -2.58 -4.05
N LYS A 20 -32.39 -2.41 -3.56
CA LYS A 20 -32.70 -1.33 -2.60
C LYS A 20 -31.75 -1.50 -1.42
N TYR A 21 -30.81 -0.58 -1.28
CA TYR A 21 -29.90 -0.52 -0.13
C TYR A 21 -30.78 -0.28 1.10
N LYS A 22 -31.06 -1.33 1.87
CA LYS A 22 -31.59 -1.17 3.21
C LYS A 22 -30.47 -0.51 3.99
N ASN A 23 -30.62 0.78 4.29
CA ASN A 23 -29.72 1.43 5.24
C ASN A 23 -29.66 0.52 6.47
N PRO A 24 -28.48 -0.02 6.84
CA PRO A 24 -28.36 -0.71 8.11
C PRO A 24 -28.82 0.29 9.16
N GLU A 25 -29.82 -0.07 9.96
CA GLU A 25 -30.25 0.74 11.09
C GLU A 25 -28.99 1.01 11.92
N THR A 26 -28.55 2.25 11.89
CA THR A 26 -27.40 2.69 12.69
C THR A 26 -27.77 2.39 14.13
N PRO A 27 -27.04 1.54 14.85
CA PRO A 27 -27.31 1.31 16.27
C PRO A 27 -27.30 2.68 16.95
N LYS A 28 -28.42 3.05 17.58
CA LYS A 28 -28.64 4.36 18.22
C LYS A 28 -27.67 4.71 19.36
N ASN A 29 -26.70 3.83 19.66
CA ASN A 29 -25.74 3.95 20.76
C ASN A 29 -24.28 3.95 20.32
N ILE A 30 -23.98 4.33 19.07
CA ILE A 30 -22.59 4.68 18.76
C ILE A 30 -22.43 6.11 19.29
N THR A 31 -21.72 6.24 20.40
CA THR A 31 -21.18 7.53 20.89
C THR A 31 -20.59 8.20 19.66
N GLU A 32 -21.23 9.29 19.19
CA GLU A 32 -20.71 10.06 18.06
C GLU A 32 -19.33 10.53 18.47
N LEU A 33 -18.31 9.82 18.01
CA LEU A 33 -16.96 10.37 18.04
C LEU A 33 -17.08 11.65 17.20
N LYS A 34 -17.17 12.80 17.86
CA LYS A 34 -17.10 14.13 17.25
C LYS A 34 -15.70 14.30 16.66
N PHE A 35 -15.42 13.53 15.60
CA PHE A 35 -14.24 13.81 14.80
C PHE A 35 -14.51 15.15 14.10
N SER A 36 -13.78 16.14 14.52
CA SER A 36 -13.51 17.36 13.79
C SER A 36 -13.24 17.02 12.31
N SER A 37 -13.50 17.95 11.41
CA SER A 37 -13.16 17.81 9.99
C SER A 37 -11.86 17.02 9.79
N PRO A 38 -11.78 16.03 8.86
CA PRO A 38 -10.59 15.22 8.61
C PRO A 38 -9.32 16.05 8.40
N TYR A 39 -9.47 17.26 7.87
CA TYR A 39 -8.38 18.24 7.67
C TYR A 39 -7.80 18.81 8.99
N LYS A 40 -8.50 18.65 10.11
CA LYS A 40 -8.05 19.05 11.44
C LYS A 40 -7.54 17.86 12.27
N ASP A 41 -7.70 16.64 11.75
CA ASP A 41 -7.19 15.42 12.40
C ASP A 41 -5.71 15.23 12.08
N TYR A 42 -4.86 15.95 12.81
CA TYR A 42 -3.40 15.90 12.57
C TYR A 42 -2.79 14.51 12.71
N ARG A 43 -3.38 13.62 13.52
CA ARG A 43 -2.91 12.24 13.68
C ARG A 43 -3.17 11.45 12.39
N PHE A 44 -4.33 11.65 11.79
CA PHE A 44 -4.67 11.06 10.51
C PHE A 44 -3.83 11.66 9.37
N LEU A 45 -3.60 12.96 9.36
CA LEU A 45 -2.74 13.60 8.35
C LEU A 45 -1.29 13.10 8.44
N LEU A 46 -0.77 12.86 9.66
CA LEU A 46 0.55 12.27 9.84
C LEU A 46 0.60 10.81 9.32
N PHE A 47 -0.47 10.05 9.53
CA PHE A 47 -0.62 8.72 8.94
C PHE A 47 -0.65 8.78 7.39
N CYS A 48 -1.40 9.71 6.81
CA CYS A 48 -1.42 9.93 5.37
C CYS A 48 -0.05 10.35 4.82
N PHE A 49 0.73 11.12 5.58
CA PHE A 49 2.11 11.44 5.20
C PHE A 49 3.01 10.20 5.20
N ALA A 50 2.88 9.31 6.18
CA ALA A 50 3.61 8.02 6.14
C ALA A 50 3.15 7.14 4.97
N CYS A 51 1.86 7.13 4.64
CA CYS A 51 1.34 6.47 3.44
C CYS A 51 1.89 7.09 2.15
N PHE A 52 2.04 8.41 2.11
CA PHE A 52 2.66 9.12 0.97
C PHE A 52 4.12 8.69 0.80
N LEU A 53 4.93 8.67 1.86
CA LEU A 53 6.33 8.22 1.80
C LEU A 53 6.43 6.78 1.30
N PHE A 54 5.61 5.88 1.84
CA PHE A 54 5.53 4.51 1.36
C PHE A 54 5.18 4.45 -0.13
N SER A 55 4.17 5.20 -0.56
CA SER A 55 3.66 5.16 -1.93
C SER A 55 4.65 5.70 -2.95
N VAL A 56 5.42 6.75 -2.61
CA VAL A 56 6.52 7.27 -3.45
C VAL A 56 7.58 6.19 -3.70
N CYS A 57 7.90 5.43 -2.67
CA CYS A 57 8.84 4.31 -2.79
C CYS A 57 8.23 3.13 -3.56
N PHE A 58 6.99 2.78 -3.24
CA PHE A 58 6.30 1.64 -3.84
C PHE A 58 6.08 1.79 -5.35
N PHE A 59 5.69 2.97 -5.81
CA PHE A 59 5.47 3.22 -7.24
C PHE A 59 6.74 3.22 -8.08
N GLN A 60 7.94 3.13 -7.47
CA GLN A 60 9.17 2.80 -8.20
C GLN A 60 9.10 1.45 -8.92
N LEU A 61 8.28 0.51 -8.40
CA LEU A 61 7.99 -0.78 -9.04
C LEU A 61 7.52 -0.61 -10.48
N LEU A 62 6.60 0.34 -10.73
CA LEU A 62 5.99 0.51 -12.04
C LEU A 62 6.86 1.31 -13.03
N ASN A 63 7.77 2.11 -12.52
CA ASN A 63 8.56 3.05 -13.33
C ASN A 63 10.04 2.67 -13.34
N THR A 64 10.75 2.98 -12.29
CA THR A 64 12.23 2.94 -12.27
C THR A 64 12.76 1.52 -12.16
N LEU A 65 12.02 0.58 -11.54
CA LEU A 65 12.44 -0.82 -11.44
C LEU A 65 12.55 -1.49 -12.82
N THR A 66 11.61 -1.22 -13.71
CA THR A 66 11.67 -1.76 -15.08
C THR A 66 12.84 -1.20 -15.87
N ILE A 67 13.21 0.07 -15.63
CA ILE A 67 14.39 0.70 -16.23
C ILE A 67 15.67 0.07 -15.67
N PHE A 68 15.73 -0.18 -14.37
CA PHE A 68 16.86 -0.87 -13.72
C PHE A 68 17.06 -2.28 -14.28
N TYR A 69 16.00 -3.07 -14.41
CA TYR A 69 16.08 -4.40 -15.00
C TYR A 69 16.62 -4.39 -16.42
N LYS A 70 16.29 -3.36 -17.21
CA LYS A 70 16.78 -3.22 -18.59
C LYS A 70 18.22 -2.70 -18.65
N LYS A 71 18.57 -1.69 -17.84
CA LYS A 71 19.88 -0.99 -17.92
C LYS A 71 21.00 -1.71 -17.16
N GLU A 72 20.73 -2.17 -15.95
CA GLU A 72 21.73 -2.77 -15.05
C GLU A 72 21.73 -4.31 -15.11
N ALA A 73 20.55 -4.92 -15.11
CA ALA A 73 20.45 -6.38 -15.18
C ALA A 73 20.47 -6.93 -16.63
N HIS A 74 20.48 -6.05 -17.64
CA HIS A 74 20.49 -6.39 -19.07
C HIS A 74 19.39 -7.40 -19.49
N LEU A 75 18.22 -7.38 -18.80
CA LEU A 75 17.14 -8.29 -19.08
C LEU A 75 16.38 -7.89 -20.36
N SER A 76 15.95 -8.90 -21.11
CA SER A 76 15.05 -8.71 -22.24
C SER A 76 13.66 -8.27 -21.76
N GLN A 77 12.90 -7.63 -22.66
CA GLN A 77 11.52 -7.21 -22.36
C GLN A 77 10.63 -8.39 -21.91
N GLN A 78 10.86 -9.57 -22.47
CA GLN A 78 10.12 -10.78 -22.12
C GLN A 78 10.44 -11.24 -20.68
N GLN A 79 11.71 -11.22 -20.28
CA GLN A 79 12.13 -11.60 -18.93
C GLN A 79 11.56 -10.65 -17.89
N ILE A 80 11.59 -9.32 -18.17
CA ILE A 80 10.95 -8.31 -17.31
C ILE A 80 9.44 -8.60 -17.19
N GLY A 81 8.78 -8.90 -18.31
CA GLY A 81 7.37 -9.28 -18.30
C GLY A 81 7.08 -10.52 -17.47
N TYR A 82 7.93 -11.55 -17.52
CA TYR A 82 7.77 -12.76 -16.69
C TYR A 82 7.95 -12.48 -15.19
N ILE A 83 8.92 -11.65 -14.81
CA ILE A 83 9.13 -11.26 -13.40
C ILE A 83 7.91 -10.51 -12.86
N LEU A 84 7.37 -9.54 -13.62
CA LEU A 84 6.19 -8.80 -13.21
C LEU A 84 4.92 -9.68 -13.20
N ALA A 85 4.78 -10.59 -14.17
CA ALA A 85 3.68 -11.56 -14.19
C ALA A 85 3.74 -12.52 -12.99
N PHE A 86 4.94 -12.95 -12.60
CA PHE A 86 5.16 -13.76 -11.40
C PHE A 86 4.68 -13.03 -10.13
N SER A 87 5.00 -11.74 -9.98
CA SER A 87 4.50 -10.92 -8.86
C SER A 87 2.97 -10.90 -8.83
N GLY A 88 2.32 -10.57 -9.95
CA GLY A 88 0.85 -10.56 -10.02
C GLY A 88 0.22 -11.92 -9.74
N PHE A 89 0.82 -13.01 -10.25
CA PHE A 89 0.36 -14.37 -10.00
C PHE A 89 0.49 -14.75 -8.52
N LEU A 90 1.62 -14.41 -7.90
CA LEU A 90 1.86 -14.65 -6.48
C LEU A 90 0.80 -13.92 -5.62
N ILE A 91 0.52 -12.65 -5.93
CA ILE A 91 -0.50 -11.87 -5.21
C ILE A 91 -1.86 -12.59 -5.30
N VAL A 92 -2.33 -12.93 -6.50
CA VAL A 92 -3.63 -13.60 -6.70
C VAL A 92 -3.75 -14.90 -5.92
N LEU A 93 -2.67 -15.70 -5.83
CA LEU A 93 -2.69 -16.98 -5.14
C LEU A 93 -2.67 -16.85 -3.62
N VAL A 94 -1.92 -15.90 -3.08
CA VAL A 94 -1.59 -15.88 -1.64
C VAL A 94 -2.29 -14.76 -0.87
N GLU A 95 -2.81 -13.73 -1.56
CA GLU A 95 -3.40 -12.55 -0.93
C GLU A 95 -4.49 -12.90 0.08
N MET A 96 -5.48 -13.69 -0.32
CA MET A 96 -6.58 -14.05 0.58
C MET A 96 -6.11 -14.77 1.84
N ILE A 97 -5.14 -15.67 1.69
CA ILE A 97 -4.60 -16.44 2.81
C ILE A 97 -3.81 -15.53 3.74
N LEU A 98 -2.91 -14.71 3.18
CA LEU A 98 -2.04 -13.82 3.95
C LEU A 98 -2.82 -12.71 4.65
N VAL A 99 -3.87 -12.18 4.03
CA VAL A 99 -4.75 -11.18 4.65
C VAL A 99 -5.51 -11.81 5.82
N GLN A 100 -6.09 -13.01 5.66
CA GLN A 100 -6.77 -13.73 6.74
C GLN A 100 -5.84 -14.06 7.91
N VAL A 101 -4.62 -14.49 7.63
CA VAL A 101 -3.58 -14.74 8.65
C VAL A 101 -3.24 -13.45 9.39
N ALA A 102 -3.06 -12.35 8.64
CA ALA A 102 -2.75 -11.07 9.24
C ALA A 102 -3.88 -10.57 10.14
N GLU A 103 -5.13 -10.63 9.68
CA GLU A 103 -6.31 -10.22 10.47
C GLU A 103 -6.52 -11.07 11.73
N LYS A 104 -6.20 -12.35 11.67
CA LYS A 104 -6.42 -13.28 12.79
C LYS A 104 -5.32 -13.24 13.85
N TYR A 105 -4.07 -13.07 13.45
CA TYR A 105 -2.92 -13.27 14.33
C TYR A 105 -2.13 -12.01 14.65
N PHE A 106 -2.26 -10.97 13.83
CA PHE A 106 -1.44 -9.77 13.98
C PHE A 106 -2.30 -8.53 14.27
N ARG A 107 -1.77 -7.65 15.11
CA ARG A 107 -2.33 -6.31 15.28
C ARG A 107 -1.97 -5.44 14.09
N LEU A 108 -2.85 -4.51 13.71
CA LEU A 108 -2.67 -3.62 12.55
C LEU A 108 -1.30 -2.95 12.48
N LYS A 109 -0.78 -2.48 13.61
CA LYS A 109 0.54 -1.85 13.67
C LYS A 109 1.68 -2.78 13.25
N TYR A 110 1.62 -4.05 13.64
CA TYR A 110 2.64 -5.03 13.28
C TYR A 110 2.50 -5.48 11.82
N THR A 111 1.27 -5.62 11.33
CA THR A 111 1.01 -5.97 9.94
C THR A 111 1.58 -4.92 9.00
N LEU A 112 1.26 -3.63 9.22
CA LEU A 112 1.81 -2.56 8.39
C LEU A 112 3.32 -2.41 8.57
N PHE A 113 3.83 -2.53 9.79
CA PHE A 113 5.27 -2.46 10.04
C PHE A 113 6.03 -3.55 9.29
N ILE A 114 5.64 -4.83 9.48
CA ILE A 114 6.33 -5.97 8.84
C ILE A 114 6.18 -5.90 7.33
N GLY A 115 4.97 -5.63 6.80
CA GLY A 115 4.74 -5.51 5.37
C GLY A 115 5.62 -4.43 4.74
N THR A 116 5.69 -3.25 5.36
CA THR A 116 6.53 -2.14 4.86
C THR A 116 8.02 -2.46 4.97
N ILE A 117 8.46 -3.15 6.03
CA ILE A 117 9.87 -3.59 6.18
C ILE A 117 10.22 -4.62 5.09
N LEU A 118 9.33 -5.56 4.76
CA LEU A 118 9.55 -6.49 3.66
C LEU A 118 9.73 -5.75 2.34
N CYS A 119 8.91 -4.74 2.07
CA CYS A 119 9.09 -3.88 0.89
C CYS A 119 10.44 -3.13 0.93
N ALA A 120 10.83 -2.61 2.10
CA ALA A 120 12.12 -1.92 2.27
C ALA A 120 13.30 -2.85 1.97
N ILE A 121 13.27 -4.07 2.50
CA ILE A 121 14.31 -5.09 2.24
C ILE A 121 14.36 -5.44 0.76
N SER A 122 13.21 -5.65 0.12
CA SER A 122 13.13 -5.95 -1.30
C SER A 122 13.83 -4.90 -2.17
N PHE A 123 13.59 -3.62 -1.94
CA PHE A 123 14.28 -2.57 -2.69
C PHE A 123 15.75 -2.43 -2.30
N ALA A 124 16.08 -2.51 -1.02
CA ALA A 124 17.46 -2.37 -0.54
C ALA A 124 18.39 -3.49 -1.01
N MET A 125 17.86 -4.67 -1.34
CA MET A 125 18.67 -5.78 -1.83
C MET A 125 18.99 -5.68 -3.33
N LEU A 126 18.27 -4.89 -4.13
CA LEU A 126 18.45 -4.80 -5.58
C LEU A 126 19.90 -4.47 -6.03
N PRO A 127 20.66 -3.61 -5.33
CA PRO A 127 22.04 -3.31 -5.71
C PRO A 127 23.04 -4.45 -5.46
N LEU A 128 22.66 -5.50 -4.73
CA LEU A 128 23.59 -6.55 -4.30
C LEU A 128 23.87 -7.56 -5.42
N ASP A 129 22.85 -7.91 -6.22
CA ASP A 129 22.98 -8.88 -7.31
C ASP A 129 21.92 -8.63 -8.39
N THR A 130 22.32 -8.75 -9.65
CA THR A 130 21.45 -8.57 -10.83
C THR A 130 21.05 -9.90 -11.47
N SER A 131 21.38 -11.05 -10.85
CA SER A 131 20.96 -12.34 -11.35
C SER A 131 19.43 -12.49 -11.36
N ILE A 132 18.88 -13.14 -12.36
CA ILE A 132 17.42 -13.25 -12.55
C ILE A 132 16.72 -13.89 -11.34
N TRP A 133 17.35 -14.87 -10.71
CA TRP A 133 16.80 -15.56 -9.54
C TRP A 133 16.74 -14.66 -8.31
N PHE A 134 17.75 -13.78 -8.17
CA PHE A 134 17.79 -12.81 -7.09
C PHE A 134 16.72 -11.72 -7.28
N LEU A 135 16.50 -11.29 -8.51
CA LEU A 135 15.46 -10.32 -8.84
C LEU A 135 14.05 -10.92 -8.66
N VAL A 136 13.85 -12.20 -9.00
CA VAL A 136 12.61 -12.93 -8.71
C VAL A 136 12.37 -13.06 -7.21
N LEU A 137 13.41 -13.34 -6.41
CA LEU A 137 13.31 -13.35 -4.96
C LEU A 137 12.92 -11.98 -4.41
N SER A 138 13.59 -10.92 -4.88
CA SER A 138 13.30 -9.54 -4.48
C SER A 138 11.84 -9.18 -4.73
N ILE A 139 11.33 -9.39 -5.94
CA ILE A 139 9.94 -9.06 -6.26
C ILE A 139 8.93 -9.96 -5.53
N GLY A 140 9.29 -11.20 -5.23
CA GLY A 140 8.50 -12.08 -4.38
C GLY A 140 8.34 -11.54 -2.95
N ILE A 141 9.44 -11.07 -2.34
CA ILE A 141 9.43 -10.42 -1.03
C ILE A 141 8.59 -9.14 -1.08
N LEU A 142 8.74 -8.34 -2.16
CA LEU A 142 7.94 -7.12 -2.37
C LEU A 142 6.44 -7.43 -2.40
N SER A 143 6.04 -8.46 -3.14
CA SER A 143 4.63 -8.87 -3.27
C SER A 143 4.01 -9.27 -1.92
N ILE A 144 4.76 -10.00 -1.09
CA ILE A 144 4.29 -10.34 0.27
C ILE A 144 4.13 -9.07 1.12
N GLY A 145 5.11 -8.16 1.05
CA GLY A 145 5.05 -6.88 1.75
C GLY A 145 3.86 -6.01 1.31
N GLU A 146 3.58 -5.97 0.02
CA GLU A 146 2.45 -5.26 -0.58
C GLU A 146 1.11 -5.77 -0.04
N ILE A 147 0.89 -7.08 -0.02
CA ILE A 147 -0.31 -7.74 0.51
C ILE A 147 -0.56 -7.35 1.97
N TRP A 148 0.49 -7.19 2.77
CA TRP A 148 0.37 -6.81 4.19
C TRP A 148 0.34 -5.30 4.42
N THR A 149 0.49 -4.49 3.41
CA THR A 149 0.55 -3.04 3.57
C THR A 149 -0.67 -2.35 2.97
N LEU A 150 -0.94 -2.55 1.68
CA LEU A 150 -1.96 -1.78 0.96
C LEU A 150 -3.39 -1.97 1.50
N PRO A 151 -3.92 -3.20 1.71
CA PRO A 151 -5.28 -3.37 2.23
C PRO A 151 -5.43 -2.83 3.65
N PHE A 152 -4.37 -2.95 4.45
CA PHE A 152 -4.42 -2.53 5.85
C PHE A 152 -4.30 -1.01 6.04
N MET A 153 -3.69 -0.27 5.11
CA MET A 153 -3.78 1.20 5.09
C MET A 153 -5.22 1.67 4.93
N ALA A 154 -5.97 1.05 4.02
CA ALA A 154 -7.40 1.34 3.85
C ALA A 154 -8.21 0.94 5.10
N THR A 155 -7.90 -0.20 5.71
CA THR A 155 -8.55 -0.68 6.96
C THR A 155 -8.34 0.30 8.11
N VAL A 156 -7.11 0.74 8.34
CA VAL A 156 -6.77 1.75 9.37
C VAL A 156 -7.51 3.05 9.13
N THR A 157 -7.58 3.52 7.89
CA THR A 157 -8.32 4.73 7.50
C THR A 157 -9.81 4.56 7.77
N ALA A 158 -10.40 3.42 7.41
CA ALA A 158 -11.81 3.13 7.64
C ALA A 158 -12.16 3.08 9.13
N LEU A 159 -11.28 2.53 9.96
CA LEU A 159 -11.45 2.50 11.42
C LEU A 159 -11.42 3.91 12.02
N ARG A 160 -10.50 4.76 11.56
CA ARG A 160 -10.36 6.14 12.05
C ARG A 160 -11.54 7.03 11.63
N SER A 161 -12.07 6.84 10.42
CA SER A 161 -13.07 7.74 9.83
C SER A 161 -14.43 7.76 10.55
N GLY A 162 -14.76 6.68 11.27
CA GLY A 162 -16.12 6.48 11.76
C GLY A 162 -17.14 6.29 10.63
N PRO A 163 -18.44 6.10 10.97
CA PRO A 163 -19.46 5.75 9.98
C PRO A 163 -19.79 6.90 9.01
N ASN A 164 -19.75 8.16 9.47
CA ASN A 164 -20.28 9.30 8.71
C ASN A 164 -19.25 9.97 7.78
N ASN A 165 -17.95 9.81 8.03
CA ASN A 165 -16.90 10.55 7.32
C ASN A 165 -16.01 9.65 6.44
N LYS A 166 -16.37 8.39 6.26
CA LYS A 166 -15.55 7.38 5.57
C LYS A 166 -15.09 7.82 4.19
N GLY A 167 -16.00 8.42 3.40
CA GLY A 167 -15.67 8.88 2.04
C GLY A 167 -14.59 9.96 2.02
N VAL A 168 -14.65 10.93 2.93
CA VAL A 168 -13.67 12.04 2.96
C VAL A 168 -12.29 11.53 3.43
N TYR A 169 -12.24 10.68 4.46
CA TYR A 169 -10.99 10.08 4.93
C TYR A 169 -10.33 9.22 3.85
N MET A 170 -11.10 8.37 3.15
CA MET A 170 -10.61 7.58 2.02
C MET A 170 -10.16 8.45 0.85
N GLY A 171 -10.83 9.58 0.61
CA GLY A 171 -10.43 10.56 -0.40
C GLY A 171 -9.06 11.17 -0.11
N ILE A 172 -8.78 11.56 1.15
CA ILE A 172 -7.48 12.12 1.55
C ILE A 172 -6.37 11.06 1.43
N LEU A 173 -6.64 9.81 1.85
CA LEU A 173 -5.70 8.71 1.62
C LEU A 173 -5.43 8.53 0.12
N GLY A 174 -6.47 8.51 -0.72
CA GLY A 174 -6.35 8.42 -2.17
C GLY A 174 -5.53 9.57 -2.79
N MET A 175 -5.65 10.78 -2.26
CA MET A 175 -4.81 11.92 -2.68
C MET A 175 -3.33 11.66 -2.41
N SER A 176 -2.98 11.07 -1.26
CA SER A 176 -1.59 10.71 -0.95
C SER A 176 -1.00 9.76 -2.00
N PHE A 177 -1.77 8.74 -2.43
CA PHE A 177 -1.37 7.83 -3.49
C PHE A 177 -1.27 8.52 -4.85
N SER A 178 -2.24 9.37 -5.19
CA SER A 178 -2.26 10.07 -6.49
C SER A 178 -1.09 11.03 -6.65
N ILE A 179 -0.77 11.79 -5.60
CA ILE A 179 0.39 12.70 -5.60
C ILE A 179 1.69 11.91 -5.73
N SER A 180 1.81 10.80 -4.98
CA SER A 180 2.97 9.91 -5.08
C SER A 180 3.15 9.35 -6.49
N PHE A 181 2.07 8.91 -7.12
CA PHE A 181 2.11 8.36 -8.48
C PHE A 181 2.63 9.36 -9.51
N ILE A 182 2.28 10.65 -9.36
CA ILE A 182 2.76 11.72 -10.24
C ILE A 182 4.25 12.03 -9.99
N ILE A 183 4.66 12.08 -8.72
CA ILE A 183 6.02 12.52 -8.34
C ILE A 183 7.05 11.42 -8.58
N THR A 184 6.69 10.15 -8.36
CA THR A 184 7.62 9.01 -8.38
C THR A 184 8.45 8.89 -9.66
N PRO A 185 7.88 8.99 -10.88
CA PRO A 185 8.68 8.88 -12.10
C PRO A 185 9.78 9.93 -12.18
N PHE A 186 9.46 11.17 -11.80
CA PHE A 186 10.42 12.28 -11.82
C PHE A 186 11.54 12.08 -10.80
N LEU A 187 11.19 11.77 -9.56
CA LEU A 187 12.18 11.54 -8.51
C LEU A 187 13.07 10.33 -8.80
N GLY A 188 12.45 9.24 -9.23
CA GLY A 188 13.17 8.00 -9.49
C GLY A 188 14.15 8.12 -10.64
N THR A 189 13.73 8.68 -11.78
CA THR A 189 14.60 8.90 -12.93
C THR A 189 15.69 9.93 -12.61
N PHE A 190 15.35 11.04 -11.96
CA PHE A 190 16.31 12.05 -11.56
C PHE A 190 17.43 11.49 -10.68
N ILE A 191 17.07 10.71 -9.65
CA ILE A 191 18.07 10.11 -8.75
C ILE A 191 18.88 9.04 -9.49
N ALA A 192 18.24 8.20 -10.29
CA ALA A 192 18.92 7.15 -11.03
C ALA A 192 19.92 7.71 -12.06
N GLU A 193 19.59 8.81 -12.74
CA GLU A 193 20.44 9.42 -13.75
C GLU A 193 21.61 10.22 -13.16
N ASN A 194 21.39 10.92 -12.03
CA ASN A 194 22.44 11.78 -11.45
C ASN A 194 23.30 11.08 -10.39
N PHE A 195 22.72 10.12 -9.66
CA PHE A 195 23.37 9.47 -8.51
C PHE A 195 23.49 7.95 -8.65
N GLY A 196 22.87 7.37 -9.67
CA GLY A 196 22.88 5.94 -9.94
C GLY A 196 21.80 5.15 -9.19
N PHE A 197 21.57 3.93 -9.69
CA PHE A 197 20.52 3.05 -9.15
C PHE A 197 20.82 2.56 -7.73
N THR A 198 22.08 2.38 -7.36
CA THR A 198 22.46 1.95 -6.02
C THR A 198 21.97 2.94 -4.95
N ILE A 199 22.19 4.24 -5.17
CA ILE A 199 21.73 5.29 -4.24
C ILE A 199 20.21 5.35 -4.22
N LEU A 200 19.56 5.19 -5.36
CA LEU A 200 18.09 5.14 -5.44
C LEU A 200 17.52 4.02 -4.59
N TRP A 201 18.02 2.79 -4.74
CA TRP A 201 17.44 1.63 -4.04
C TRP A 201 17.73 1.64 -2.54
N ILE A 202 18.94 2.04 -2.13
CA ILE A 202 19.27 2.22 -0.71
C ILE A 202 18.40 3.33 -0.12
N GLY A 203 18.27 4.48 -0.79
CA GLY A 203 17.42 5.59 -0.36
C GLY A 203 15.95 5.19 -0.24
N THR A 204 15.43 4.42 -1.20
CA THR A 204 14.07 3.85 -1.17
C THR A 204 13.88 2.94 0.04
N GLY A 205 14.84 2.05 0.32
CA GLY A 205 14.81 1.17 1.49
C GLY A 205 14.82 1.95 2.82
N ILE A 206 15.63 3.00 2.92
CA ILE A 206 15.68 3.87 4.11
C ILE A 206 14.35 4.60 4.29
N LEU A 207 13.79 5.22 3.24
CA LEU A 207 12.51 5.93 3.31
C LEU A 207 11.36 5.01 3.68
N MET A 208 11.31 3.80 3.13
CA MET A 208 10.33 2.79 3.52
C MET A 208 10.48 2.36 4.99
N THR A 209 11.72 2.23 5.47
CA THR A 209 11.99 1.91 6.87
C THR A 209 11.49 3.03 7.80
N ILE A 210 11.70 4.29 7.42
CA ILE A 210 11.15 5.45 8.14
C ILE A 210 9.61 5.40 8.14
N ALA A 211 8.98 5.11 7.01
CA ALA A 211 7.53 4.95 6.92
C ALA A 211 7.02 3.80 7.81
N ALA A 212 7.72 2.66 7.84
CA ALA A 212 7.39 1.53 8.70
C ALA A 212 7.43 1.91 10.18
N ILE A 213 8.49 2.58 10.62
CA ILE A 213 8.61 3.10 11.99
C ILE A 213 7.47 4.09 12.27
N GLY A 214 7.15 4.95 11.31
CA GLY A 214 6.00 5.85 11.37
C GLY A 214 4.69 5.10 11.64
N PHE A 215 4.38 4.05 10.88
CA PHE A 215 3.18 3.23 11.08
C PHE A 215 3.16 2.59 12.47
N TYR A 216 4.29 2.09 12.95
CA TYR A 216 4.37 1.43 14.25
C TYR A 216 3.98 2.35 15.41
N PHE A 217 4.34 3.64 15.36
CA PHE A 217 4.03 4.61 16.41
C PHE A 217 2.72 5.35 16.19
N ILE A 218 2.40 5.71 14.94
CA ILE A 218 1.24 6.54 14.62
C ILE A 218 -0.06 5.75 14.78
N ILE A 219 -0.12 4.48 14.35
CA ILE A 219 -1.36 3.70 14.34
C ILE A 219 -1.95 3.54 15.76
N PRO A 220 -1.20 3.06 16.78
CA PRO A 220 -1.76 2.94 18.12
C PRO A 220 -2.16 4.30 18.71
N TRP A 221 -1.38 5.34 18.44
CA TRP A 221 -1.70 6.70 18.92
C TRP A 221 -2.96 7.25 18.26
N MET A 222 -3.14 7.04 16.96
CA MET A 222 -4.29 7.47 16.19
C MET A 222 -5.57 6.71 16.57
N LEU A 223 -5.48 5.40 16.79
CA LEU A 223 -6.63 4.55 17.07
C LEU A 223 -7.01 4.46 18.56
N LYS A 224 -6.23 5.06 19.48
CA LYS A 224 -6.50 5.05 20.92
C LYS A 224 -7.89 5.56 21.31
N GLU A 225 -8.47 6.44 20.50
CA GLU A 225 -9.79 7.04 20.73
C GLU A 225 -10.94 6.24 20.09
N VAL A 226 -10.63 5.19 19.36
CA VAL A 226 -11.62 4.33 18.71
C VAL A 226 -12.01 3.21 19.69
N PRO A 227 -13.32 2.98 19.96
CA PRO A 227 -13.76 1.93 20.86
C PRO A 227 -13.19 0.57 20.41
N GLU A 228 -12.53 -0.09 21.33
CA GLU A 228 -11.77 -1.30 21.10
C GLU A 228 -12.67 -2.45 20.61
N LYS A 229 -12.56 -2.84 19.36
CA LYS A 229 -12.89 -4.21 18.96
C LYS A 229 -11.74 -5.08 19.42
N LYS A 230 -11.92 -5.79 20.54
CA LYS A 230 -10.93 -6.71 21.12
C LYS A 230 -10.29 -7.56 20.01
N GLY A 231 -9.00 -7.37 19.78
CA GLY A 231 -8.16 -8.19 18.91
C GLY A 231 -7.57 -7.52 17.66
N ILE A 232 -7.99 -6.30 17.27
CA ILE A 232 -7.59 -5.67 15.99
C ILE A 232 -6.54 -4.56 16.17
N ILE A 233 -6.41 -3.97 17.38
CA ILE A 233 -5.47 -2.86 17.67
C ILE A 233 -4.14 -3.36 18.25
#